data_6bdd4500966e9a9b6396e072067e0ee9
#
_entry.id   6bdd4500966e9a9b6396e072067e0ee9
#
_cell.length_a   1.000
_cell.length_b   1.000
_cell.length_c   1.000
_cell.angle_alpha   90.00
_cell.angle_beta   90.00
_cell.angle_gamma   90.00
#
_symmetry.space_group_name_H-M   'P 1'
#
loop_
_entity.id
_entity.type
_entity.pdbx_description
1 polymer ?
#
loop_
_entity_poly.entity_id
_entity_poly.type
_entity_poly.pdbx_seq_one_letter_code
_entity_poly.pdbx_strand_id
1 'polypeptide(L)'
;AYNKAEAEKAEAARIAAAKKAAEEKAAAEAAARKAAEEKAAAEEAARKKRLHRKIFLSVSIPLAVLIAAFVVVLIVYIIPQNHYNDAAALLEAGKYDEAITAFTALDGYSDSAARITEAEYKKACDLLENEKFAEAIEAFTALGDYEDSKDRITEAEYRRAVKTFESGAYEDALNLLEPLKDYKDAAEKIETCHYELGMKALEADNLKSAAAHFKEVNAEQNKKMQAAFCDKGIAFYEKGDEEKALTYFEYVTDKDLLPKVDAAYYAQALKLVEDGEY
;
A
#
# COMPACT_ATOMS: atom_id res chain seq x y z
N ALA A 1 27.47 -85.68 -102.11
CA ALA A 1 27.69 -85.63 -100.65
C ALA A 1 28.00 -84.23 -100.09
N TYR A 2 28.64 -83.35 -100.88
CA TYR A 2 29.12 -82.05 -100.37
C TYR A 2 27.98 -81.06 -100.08
N ASN A 3 26.93 -81.01 -100.97
CA ASN A 3 25.81 -80.08 -100.80
C ASN A 3 24.86 -80.43 -99.63
N LYS A 4 24.86 -81.63 -99.05
CA LYS A 4 24.03 -82.02 -97.93
C LYS A 4 24.64 -81.56 -96.61
N ALA A 5 25.99 -81.61 -96.52
CA ALA A 5 26.72 -81.13 -95.31
C ALA A 5 26.65 -79.63 -95.17
N GLU A 6 26.68 -78.84 -96.24
CA GLU A 6 26.49 -77.39 -96.17
C GLU A 6 25.02 -76.97 -95.80
N ALA A 7 24.03 -77.68 -96.26
CA ALA A 7 22.61 -77.46 -95.94
C ALA A 7 22.40 -77.82 -94.46
N GLU A 8 22.94 -78.88 -93.90
CA GLU A 8 22.86 -79.21 -92.47
C GLU A 8 23.63 -78.20 -91.56
N LYS A 9 24.78 -77.68 -92.09
CA LYS A 9 25.49 -76.63 -91.37
C LYS A 9 24.69 -75.28 -91.38
N ALA A 10 24.09 -74.95 -92.49
CA ALA A 10 23.21 -73.74 -92.59
C ALA A 10 21.99 -73.83 -91.69
N GLU A 11 21.40 -75.05 -91.63
CA GLU A 11 20.19 -75.26 -90.79
C GLU A 11 20.60 -75.27 -89.32
N ALA A 12 21.70 -75.85 -88.93
CA ALA A 12 22.23 -75.78 -87.59
C ALA A 12 22.60 -74.36 -87.12
N ALA A 13 23.16 -73.56 -88.06
CA ALA A 13 23.38 -72.12 -87.82
C ALA A 13 22.06 -71.33 -87.63
N ARG A 14 21.03 -71.64 -88.47
CA ARG A 14 19.70 -71.04 -88.31
C ARG A 14 19.05 -71.38 -86.93
N ILE A 15 19.09 -72.64 -86.56
CA ILE A 15 18.58 -73.10 -85.27
C ILE A 15 19.36 -72.42 -84.13
N ALA A 16 20.71 -72.33 -84.19
CA ALA A 16 21.52 -71.67 -83.17
C ALA A 16 21.19 -70.19 -83.13
N ALA A 17 21.02 -69.48 -84.25
CA ALA A 17 20.63 -68.11 -84.30
C ALA A 17 19.16 -67.85 -83.76
N ALA A 18 18.27 -68.75 -84.10
CA ALA A 18 16.89 -68.70 -83.57
C ALA A 18 16.85 -68.92 -82.04
N LYS A 19 17.70 -69.88 -81.54
CA LYS A 19 17.79 -70.14 -80.12
C LYS A 19 18.42 -68.93 -79.40
N LYS A 20 19.41 -68.30 -79.94
CA LYS A 20 20.07 -67.10 -79.36
C LYS A 20 19.09 -65.93 -79.35
N ALA A 21 18.35 -65.72 -80.45
CA ALA A 21 17.32 -64.69 -80.53
C ALA A 21 16.16 -64.92 -79.51
N ALA A 22 15.77 -66.19 -79.31
CA ALA A 22 14.79 -66.52 -78.27
C ALA A 22 15.27 -66.30 -76.86
N GLU A 23 16.56 -66.65 -76.57
CA GLU A 23 17.20 -66.38 -75.30
C GLU A 23 17.38 -64.85 -75.06
N GLU A 24 17.80 -64.10 -76.08
CA GLU A 24 17.88 -62.61 -75.98
C GLU A 24 16.50 -61.97 -75.74
N LYS A 25 15.43 -62.49 -76.40
CA LYS A 25 14.07 -62.02 -76.21
C LYS A 25 13.56 -62.35 -74.82
N ALA A 26 13.81 -63.57 -74.32
CA ALA A 26 13.43 -63.98 -72.97
C ALA A 26 14.17 -63.15 -71.90
N ALA A 27 15.45 -62.89 -72.16
CA ALA A 27 16.24 -62.05 -71.23
C ALA A 27 15.74 -60.59 -71.26
N ALA A 28 15.36 -60.06 -72.40
CA ALA A 28 14.79 -58.71 -72.51
C ALA A 28 13.40 -58.62 -71.84
N GLU A 29 12.57 -59.65 -71.99
CA GLU A 29 11.25 -59.72 -71.33
C GLU A 29 11.43 -59.87 -69.75
N ALA A 30 12.38 -60.68 -69.32
CA ALA A 30 12.70 -60.80 -67.88
C ALA A 30 13.23 -59.50 -67.32
N ALA A 31 14.10 -58.80 -68.03
CA ALA A 31 14.62 -57.47 -67.62
C ALA A 31 13.48 -56.45 -67.59
N ALA A 32 12.59 -56.44 -68.60
CA ALA A 32 11.42 -55.55 -68.61
C ALA A 32 10.44 -55.82 -67.46
N ARG A 33 10.19 -57.10 -67.11
CA ARG A 33 9.35 -57.50 -65.98
C ARG A 33 9.98 -56.98 -64.68
N LYS A 34 11.30 -57.21 -64.47
CA LYS A 34 12.01 -56.76 -63.30
C LYS A 34 12.03 -55.23 -63.15
N ALA A 35 12.22 -54.50 -64.25
CA ALA A 35 12.12 -53.06 -64.25
C ALA A 35 10.70 -52.55 -63.94
N ALA A 36 9.67 -53.26 -64.42
CA ALA A 36 8.27 -52.94 -64.12
C ALA A 36 7.92 -53.20 -62.67
N GLU A 37 8.41 -54.30 -62.09
CA GLU A 37 8.27 -54.62 -60.66
C GLU A 37 8.99 -53.63 -59.77
N GLU A 38 10.22 -53.25 -60.11
CA GLU A 38 10.99 -52.22 -59.40
C GLU A 38 10.28 -50.86 -59.46
N LYS A 39 9.73 -50.48 -60.62
CA LYS A 39 8.97 -49.24 -60.78
C LYS A 39 7.68 -49.26 -59.96
N ALA A 40 6.95 -50.38 -59.99
CA ALA A 40 5.72 -50.54 -59.19
C ALA A 40 6.03 -50.48 -57.69
N ALA A 41 7.09 -51.12 -57.23
CA ALA A 41 7.54 -51.07 -55.82
C ALA A 41 7.94 -49.65 -55.42
N ALA A 42 8.66 -48.92 -56.27
CA ALA A 42 9.03 -47.52 -56.04
C ALA A 42 7.80 -46.59 -55.97
N GLU A 43 6.81 -46.78 -56.85
CA GLU A 43 5.55 -46.03 -56.84
C GLU A 43 4.72 -46.32 -55.60
N GLU A 44 4.65 -47.58 -55.18
CA GLU A 44 3.98 -47.96 -53.92
C GLU A 44 4.66 -47.35 -52.68
N ALA A 45 6.00 -47.40 -52.62
CA ALA A 45 6.80 -46.78 -51.56
C ALA A 45 6.56 -45.24 -51.53
N ALA A 46 6.56 -44.62 -52.70
CA ALA A 46 6.28 -43.18 -52.81
C ALA A 46 4.84 -42.84 -52.36
N ARG A 47 3.86 -43.69 -52.73
CA ARG A 47 2.48 -43.55 -52.28
C ARG A 47 2.33 -43.68 -50.79
N LYS A 48 2.95 -44.67 -50.18
CA LYS A 48 3.01 -44.88 -48.71
C LYS A 48 3.64 -43.66 -48.02
N LYS A 49 4.77 -43.15 -48.50
CA LYS A 49 5.41 -41.95 -47.98
C LYS A 49 4.51 -40.71 -48.04
N ARG A 50 3.81 -40.51 -49.20
CA ARG A 50 2.86 -39.41 -49.35
C ARG A 50 1.67 -39.56 -48.43
N LEU A 51 1.15 -40.75 -48.22
CA LEU A 51 0.05 -41.02 -47.28
C LEU A 51 0.48 -40.76 -45.83
N HIS A 52 1.60 -41.29 -45.41
CA HIS A 52 2.15 -41.03 -44.07
C HIS A 52 2.38 -39.54 -43.80
N ARG A 53 2.91 -38.82 -44.80
CA ARG A 53 3.09 -37.36 -44.70
C ARG A 53 1.76 -36.62 -44.56
N LYS A 54 0.75 -37.03 -45.33
CA LYS A 54 -0.61 -36.44 -45.26
C LYS A 54 -1.25 -36.70 -43.89
N ILE A 55 -1.18 -37.94 -43.40
CA ILE A 55 -1.69 -38.33 -42.06
C ILE A 55 -0.94 -37.56 -40.97
N PHE A 56 0.36 -37.51 -41.05
CA PHE A 56 1.19 -36.77 -40.10
C PHE A 56 0.81 -35.29 -40.06
N LEU A 57 0.70 -34.61 -41.20
CA LEU A 57 0.33 -33.19 -41.26
C LEU A 57 -1.13 -32.95 -40.80
N SER A 58 -2.06 -33.86 -41.11
CA SER A 58 -3.46 -33.73 -40.73
C SER A 58 -3.71 -33.89 -39.22
N VAL A 59 -2.81 -34.53 -38.49
CA VAL A 59 -2.90 -34.73 -37.04
C VAL A 59 -1.99 -33.75 -36.28
N SER A 60 -0.77 -33.58 -36.75
CA SER A 60 0.22 -32.76 -36.04
C SER A 60 -0.10 -31.25 -36.07
N ILE A 61 -0.63 -30.73 -37.19
CA ILE A 61 -0.97 -29.31 -37.30
C ILE A 61 -2.12 -28.94 -36.33
N PRO A 62 -3.30 -29.63 -36.35
CA PRO A 62 -4.37 -29.35 -35.40
C PRO A 62 -3.90 -29.52 -33.93
N LEU A 63 -3.13 -30.54 -33.65
CA LEU A 63 -2.58 -30.75 -32.30
C LEU A 63 -1.67 -29.60 -31.84
N ALA A 64 -0.78 -29.13 -32.73
CA ALA A 64 0.07 -27.96 -32.45
C ALA A 64 -0.76 -26.69 -32.22
N VAL A 65 -1.83 -26.46 -32.98
CA VAL A 65 -2.76 -25.34 -32.79
C VAL A 65 -3.47 -25.44 -31.44
N LEU A 66 -3.94 -26.63 -31.06
CA LEU A 66 -4.57 -26.85 -29.76
C LEU A 66 -3.60 -26.62 -28.58
N ILE A 67 -2.38 -27.07 -28.69
CA ILE A 67 -1.33 -26.82 -27.70
C ILE A 67 -1.04 -25.32 -27.60
N ALA A 68 -0.89 -24.64 -28.74
CA ALA A 68 -0.68 -23.19 -28.76
C ALA A 68 -1.87 -22.43 -28.13
N ALA A 69 -3.10 -22.79 -28.46
CA ALA A 69 -4.30 -22.21 -27.86
C ALA A 69 -4.35 -22.46 -26.33
N PHE A 70 -4.02 -23.66 -25.89
CA PHE A 70 -3.94 -23.99 -24.46
C PHE A 70 -2.87 -23.17 -23.73
N VAL A 71 -1.68 -23.02 -24.33
CA VAL A 71 -0.60 -22.16 -23.77
C VAL A 71 -1.05 -20.71 -23.66
N VAL A 72 -1.76 -20.19 -24.66
CA VAL A 72 -2.34 -18.84 -24.60
C VAL A 72 -3.33 -18.70 -23.42
N VAL A 73 -4.22 -19.69 -23.25
CA VAL A 73 -5.16 -19.70 -22.11
C VAL A 73 -4.42 -19.74 -20.77
N LEU A 74 -3.38 -20.53 -20.65
CA LEU A 74 -2.54 -20.59 -19.44
C LEU A 74 -1.93 -19.22 -19.14
N ILE A 75 -1.29 -18.59 -20.12
CA ILE A 75 -0.56 -17.33 -19.92
C ILE A 75 -1.50 -16.15 -19.68
N VAL A 76 -2.63 -16.09 -20.41
CA VAL A 76 -3.52 -14.91 -20.38
C VAL A 76 -4.55 -14.99 -19.26
N TYR A 77 -4.98 -16.19 -18.86
CA TYR A 77 -6.06 -16.33 -17.90
C TYR A 77 -5.67 -17.06 -16.62
N ILE A 78 -5.04 -18.23 -16.70
CA ILE A 78 -4.82 -19.09 -15.52
C ILE A 78 -3.72 -18.54 -14.63
N ILE A 79 -2.58 -18.18 -15.22
CA ILE A 79 -1.44 -17.67 -14.43
C ILE A 79 -1.76 -16.33 -13.77
N PRO A 80 -2.29 -15.31 -14.47
CA PRO A 80 -2.67 -14.05 -13.84
C PRO A 80 -3.76 -14.22 -12.78
N GLN A 81 -4.75 -15.10 -13.01
CA GLN A 81 -5.79 -15.38 -12.02
C GLN A 81 -5.22 -15.97 -10.73
N ASN A 82 -4.25 -16.90 -10.80
CA ASN A 82 -3.62 -17.46 -9.63
C ASN A 82 -2.82 -16.39 -8.85
N HIS A 83 -2.02 -15.58 -9.56
CA HIS A 83 -1.29 -14.49 -8.93
C HIS A 83 -2.22 -13.44 -8.31
N TYR A 84 -3.38 -13.17 -8.94
CA TYR A 84 -4.40 -12.31 -8.36
C TYR A 84 -4.97 -12.89 -7.06
N ASN A 85 -5.27 -14.17 -7.04
CA ASN A 85 -5.79 -14.84 -5.83
C ASN A 85 -4.74 -14.84 -4.70
N ASP A 86 -3.46 -15.05 -5.05
CA ASP A 86 -2.35 -14.98 -4.08
C ASP A 86 -2.21 -13.55 -3.51
N ALA A 87 -2.29 -12.53 -4.36
CA ALA A 87 -2.27 -11.13 -3.93
C ALA A 87 -3.47 -10.78 -3.03
N ALA A 88 -4.67 -11.27 -3.36
CA ALA A 88 -5.85 -11.11 -2.53
C ALA A 88 -5.71 -11.78 -1.16
N ALA A 89 -5.11 -12.97 -1.12
CA ALA A 89 -4.83 -13.65 0.15
C ALA A 89 -3.83 -12.87 1.03
N LEU A 90 -2.83 -12.22 0.43
CA LEU A 90 -1.90 -11.33 1.15
C LEU A 90 -2.64 -10.12 1.75
N LEU A 91 -3.56 -9.52 0.99
CA LEU A 91 -4.38 -8.40 1.45
C LEU A 91 -5.26 -8.79 2.65
N GLU A 92 -5.93 -9.94 2.58
CA GLU A 92 -6.75 -10.46 3.68
C GLU A 92 -5.92 -10.85 4.92
N ALA A 93 -4.65 -11.23 4.71
CA ALA A 93 -3.73 -11.53 5.79
C ALA A 93 -3.11 -10.27 6.45
N GLY A 94 -3.47 -9.05 6.01
CA GLY A 94 -2.90 -7.79 6.51
C GLY A 94 -1.47 -7.51 6.04
N LYS A 95 -0.99 -8.25 5.04
CA LYS A 95 0.35 -8.06 4.44
C LYS A 95 0.29 -7.06 3.29
N TYR A 96 -0.01 -5.81 3.65
CA TYR A 96 -0.37 -4.76 2.69
C TYR A 96 0.73 -4.46 1.67
N ASP A 97 1.99 -4.35 2.08
CA ASP A 97 3.11 -4.05 1.17
C ASP A 97 3.38 -5.19 0.18
N GLU A 98 3.27 -6.45 0.64
CA GLU A 98 3.38 -7.62 -0.21
C GLU A 98 2.20 -7.68 -1.21
N ALA A 99 0.98 -7.38 -0.75
CA ALA A 99 -0.21 -7.34 -1.58
C ALA A 99 -0.12 -6.24 -2.66
N ILE A 100 0.27 -5.02 -2.30
CA ILE A 100 0.48 -3.90 -3.22
C ILE A 100 1.49 -4.29 -4.30
N THR A 101 2.63 -4.88 -3.90
CA THR A 101 3.67 -5.34 -4.83
C THR A 101 3.12 -6.40 -5.78
N ALA A 102 2.37 -7.39 -5.26
CA ALA A 102 1.80 -8.47 -6.04
C ALA A 102 0.72 -7.98 -7.02
N PHE A 103 -0.19 -7.08 -6.59
CA PHE A 103 -1.20 -6.48 -7.48
C PHE A 103 -0.57 -5.56 -8.53
N THR A 104 0.50 -4.81 -8.20
CA THR A 104 1.24 -3.98 -9.15
C THR A 104 1.87 -4.82 -10.27
N ALA A 105 2.40 -6.00 -9.93
CA ALA A 105 2.99 -6.92 -10.91
C ALA A 105 1.96 -7.49 -11.90
N LEU A 106 0.66 -7.39 -11.62
CA LEU A 106 -0.43 -7.83 -12.50
C LEU A 106 -0.78 -6.84 -13.61
N ASP A 107 -0.16 -5.65 -13.61
CA ASP A 107 -0.24 -4.64 -14.68
C ASP A 107 -1.68 -4.35 -15.16
N GLY A 108 -2.59 -4.14 -14.22
CA GLY A 108 -4.00 -3.83 -14.51
C GLY A 108 -4.90 -5.05 -14.80
N TYR A 109 -4.44 -6.27 -14.51
CA TYR A 109 -5.30 -7.45 -14.60
C TYR A 109 -6.50 -7.35 -13.66
N SER A 110 -7.72 -7.56 -14.18
CA SER A 110 -8.96 -7.46 -13.41
C SER A 110 -9.11 -6.07 -12.74
N ASP A 111 -9.40 -6.02 -11.45
CA ASP A 111 -9.51 -4.83 -10.61
C ASP A 111 -8.25 -4.58 -9.75
N SER A 112 -7.07 -5.12 -10.17
CA SER A 112 -5.83 -5.02 -9.38
C SER A 112 -5.46 -3.59 -8.98
N ALA A 113 -5.74 -2.59 -9.83
CA ALA A 113 -5.53 -1.19 -9.50
C ALA A 113 -6.41 -0.72 -8.31
N ALA A 114 -7.69 -1.13 -8.28
CA ALA A 114 -8.58 -0.81 -7.16
C ALA A 114 -8.15 -1.54 -5.87
N ARG A 115 -7.64 -2.77 -6.00
CA ARG A 115 -7.10 -3.54 -4.87
C ARG A 115 -5.82 -2.95 -4.29
N ILE A 116 -5.00 -2.29 -5.10
CA ILE A 116 -3.84 -1.53 -4.60
C ILE A 116 -4.32 -0.40 -3.70
N THR A 117 -5.27 0.42 -4.18
CA THR A 117 -5.83 1.52 -3.38
C THR A 117 -6.49 1.02 -2.08
N GLU A 118 -7.23 -0.12 -2.15
CA GLU A 118 -7.79 -0.76 -0.95
C GLU A 118 -6.70 -1.20 0.04
N ALA A 119 -5.60 -1.77 -0.45
CA ALA A 119 -4.48 -2.20 0.39
C ALA A 119 -3.76 -1.00 1.04
N GLU A 120 -3.57 0.09 0.28
CA GLU A 120 -3.01 1.34 0.79
C GLU A 120 -3.89 1.95 1.88
N TYR A 121 -5.22 1.95 1.69
CA TYR A 121 -6.16 2.43 2.69
C TYR A 121 -6.14 1.58 3.97
N LYS A 122 -6.19 0.25 3.85
CA LYS A 122 -6.09 -0.66 5.01
C LYS A 122 -4.76 -0.49 5.76
N LYS A 123 -3.65 -0.29 5.02
CA LYS A 123 -2.35 0.03 5.61
C LYS A 123 -2.38 1.35 6.38
N ALA A 124 -3.00 2.39 5.83
CA ALA A 124 -3.15 3.67 6.51
C ALA A 124 -3.99 3.54 7.80
N CYS A 125 -5.05 2.74 7.78
CA CYS A 125 -5.83 2.41 8.99
C CYS A 125 -4.98 1.69 10.04
N ASP A 126 -4.17 0.72 9.63
CA ASP A 126 -3.27 -0.02 10.53
C ASP A 126 -2.21 0.92 11.16
N LEU A 127 -1.66 1.85 10.38
CA LEU A 127 -0.75 2.87 10.90
C LEU A 127 -1.41 3.74 11.97
N LEU A 128 -2.68 4.13 11.76
CA LEU A 128 -3.46 4.91 12.72
C LEU A 128 -3.73 4.12 14.02
N GLU A 129 -4.11 2.85 13.91
CA GLU A 129 -4.34 2.00 15.08
C GLU A 129 -3.05 1.71 15.87
N ASN A 130 -1.91 1.66 15.18
CA ASN A 130 -0.59 1.52 15.82
C ASN A 130 0.02 2.86 16.27
N GLU A 131 -0.78 3.93 16.35
CA GLU A 131 -0.39 5.27 16.80
C GLU A 131 0.75 5.92 16.00
N LYS A 132 0.97 5.46 14.77
CA LYS A 132 1.92 6.06 13.81
C LYS A 132 1.25 7.22 13.07
N PHE A 133 0.83 8.23 13.82
CA PHE A 133 -0.05 9.28 13.33
C PHE A 133 0.51 10.03 12.12
N ALA A 134 1.80 10.37 12.11
CA ALA A 134 2.42 11.10 11.00
C ALA A 134 2.39 10.28 9.70
N GLU A 135 2.75 9.00 9.78
CA GLU A 135 2.74 8.08 8.64
C GLU A 135 1.29 7.83 8.15
N ALA A 136 0.32 7.71 9.08
CA ALA A 136 -1.09 7.56 8.75
C ALA A 136 -1.64 8.79 8.01
N ILE A 137 -1.36 10.01 8.49
CA ILE A 137 -1.77 11.27 7.85
C ILE A 137 -1.21 11.36 6.43
N GLU A 138 0.07 11.04 6.23
CA GLU A 138 0.70 11.03 4.91
C GLU A 138 0.02 10.03 3.98
N ALA A 139 -0.23 8.79 4.45
CA ALA A 139 -0.87 7.74 3.68
C ALA A 139 -2.32 8.10 3.29
N PHE A 140 -3.14 8.60 4.23
CA PHE A 140 -4.50 9.05 3.92
C PHE A 140 -4.51 10.28 3.01
N THR A 141 -3.54 11.19 3.13
CA THR A 141 -3.39 12.34 2.24
C THR A 141 -3.12 11.91 0.80
N ALA A 142 -2.28 10.88 0.60
CA ALA A 142 -2.01 10.32 -0.72
C ALA A 142 -3.25 9.66 -1.36
N LEU A 143 -4.15 9.10 -0.55
CA LEU A 143 -5.42 8.50 -0.97
C LEU A 143 -6.50 9.52 -1.38
N GLY A 144 -6.37 10.78 -0.94
CA GLY A 144 -7.27 11.87 -1.30
C GLY A 144 -8.71 11.62 -0.86
N ASP A 145 -9.63 11.51 -1.84
CA ASP A 145 -11.07 11.32 -1.59
C ASP A 145 -11.49 9.84 -1.50
N TYR A 146 -10.54 8.91 -1.36
CA TYR A 146 -10.86 7.50 -1.24
C TYR A 146 -11.48 7.21 0.13
N GLU A 147 -12.66 6.56 0.13
CA GLU A 147 -13.43 6.23 1.33
C GLU A 147 -13.54 7.44 2.30
N ASP A 148 -13.29 7.25 3.57
CA ASP A 148 -13.31 8.29 4.61
C ASP A 148 -11.92 8.88 4.93
N SER A 149 -10.96 8.82 3.98
CA SER A 149 -9.56 9.22 4.19
C SER A 149 -9.43 10.64 4.78
N LYS A 150 -10.26 11.59 4.36
CA LYS A 150 -10.25 12.95 4.93
C LYS A 150 -10.64 12.98 6.41
N ASP A 151 -11.67 12.22 6.78
CA ASP A 151 -12.11 12.13 8.17
C ASP A 151 -11.05 11.41 9.01
N ARG A 152 -10.36 10.42 8.45
CA ARG A 152 -9.25 9.71 9.09
C ARG A 152 -8.03 10.59 9.34
N ILE A 153 -7.74 11.55 8.45
CA ILE A 153 -6.69 12.56 8.67
C ILE A 153 -7.03 13.37 9.92
N THR A 154 -8.24 13.92 9.99
CA THR A 154 -8.69 14.69 11.16
C THR A 154 -8.63 13.87 12.46
N GLU A 155 -9.05 12.60 12.40
CA GLU A 155 -8.94 11.68 13.55
C GLU A 155 -7.50 11.42 13.96
N ALA A 156 -6.58 11.22 12.99
CA ALA A 156 -5.16 11.01 13.26
C ALA A 156 -4.51 12.25 13.89
N GLU A 157 -4.82 13.43 13.37
CA GLU A 157 -4.36 14.71 13.93
C GLU A 157 -4.87 14.91 15.36
N TYR A 158 -6.14 14.63 15.59
CA TYR A 158 -6.73 14.72 16.93
C TYR A 158 -6.09 13.72 17.90
N ARG A 159 -5.95 12.45 17.53
CA ARG A 159 -5.30 11.43 18.39
C ARG A 159 -3.84 11.79 18.71
N ARG A 160 -3.10 12.35 17.73
CA ARG A 160 -1.75 12.88 17.95
C ARG A 160 -1.74 14.02 18.95
N ALA A 161 -2.66 14.98 18.81
CA ALA A 161 -2.79 16.11 19.73
C ALA A 161 -3.14 15.65 21.16
N VAL A 162 -4.07 14.69 21.29
CA VAL A 162 -4.43 14.09 22.60
C VAL A 162 -3.23 13.40 23.26
N LYS A 163 -2.47 12.62 22.51
CA LYS A 163 -1.27 11.97 23.02
C LYS A 163 -0.22 12.98 23.50
N THR A 164 -0.07 14.09 22.77
CA THR A 164 0.80 15.20 23.17
C THR A 164 0.29 15.86 24.45
N PHE A 165 -1.02 16.09 24.56
CA PHE A 165 -1.69 16.60 25.75
C PHE A 165 -1.45 15.68 26.97
N GLU A 166 -1.65 14.39 26.83
CA GLU A 166 -1.47 13.39 27.88
C GLU A 166 -0.02 13.29 28.37
N SER A 167 0.95 13.64 27.53
CA SER A 167 2.37 13.74 27.93
C SER A 167 2.69 14.97 28.78
N GLY A 168 1.74 15.91 28.96
CA GLY A 168 1.94 17.18 29.64
C GLY A 168 2.66 18.26 28.82
N ALA A 169 2.88 18.02 27.52
CA ALA A 169 3.46 18.99 26.61
C ALA A 169 2.37 19.98 26.11
N TYR A 170 1.80 20.75 27.04
CA TYR A 170 0.60 21.56 26.81
C TYR A 170 0.77 22.64 25.74
N GLU A 171 1.95 23.22 25.56
CA GLU A 171 2.23 24.21 24.53
C GLU A 171 2.15 23.58 23.11
N ASP A 172 2.78 22.42 22.94
CA ASP A 172 2.72 21.66 21.68
C ASP A 172 1.30 21.11 21.44
N ALA A 173 0.63 20.62 22.49
CA ALA A 173 -0.74 20.14 22.40
C ALA A 173 -1.70 21.25 21.99
N LEU A 174 -1.55 22.46 22.55
CA LEU A 174 -2.36 23.63 22.18
C LEU A 174 -2.24 23.94 20.68
N ASN A 175 -1.00 23.99 20.15
CA ASN A 175 -0.75 24.23 18.73
C ASN A 175 -1.41 23.17 17.82
N LEU A 176 -1.50 21.92 18.28
CA LEU A 176 -2.12 20.83 17.53
C LEU A 176 -3.64 20.82 17.66
N LEU A 177 -4.20 21.23 18.82
CA LEU A 177 -5.64 21.22 19.09
C LEU A 177 -6.38 22.44 18.51
N GLU A 178 -5.75 23.60 18.46
CA GLU A 178 -6.37 24.84 17.97
C GLU A 178 -7.04 24.71 16.59
N PRO A 179 -6.40 24.09 15.57
CA PRO A 179 -7.05 23.85 14.28
C PRO A 179 -8.25 22.90 14.37
N LEU A 180 -8.33 22.12 15.44
CA LEU A 180 -9.34 21.07 15.69
C LEU A 180 -10.36 21.43 16.74
N LYS A 181 -10.49 22.71 17.11
CA LYS A 181 -11.31 23.17 18.24
C LYS A 181 -12.77 22.71 18.22
N ASP A 182 -13.33 22.53 17.01
CA ASP A 182 -14.70 22.09 16.82
C ASP A 182 -14.83 20.54 16.73
N TYR A 183 -13.72 19.82 16.90
CA TYR A 183 -13.69 18.37 16.78
C TYR A 183 -13.65 17.71 18.16
N LYS A 184 -14.64 16.83 18.44
CA LYS A 184 -14.77 16.09 19.71
C LYS A 184 -14.67 17.03 20.94
N ASP A 185 -13.79 16.71 21.86
CA ASP A 185 -13.53 17.47 23.11
C ASP A 185 -12.27 18.34 23.01
N ALA A 186 -11.82 18.68 21.80
CA ALA A 186 -10.63 19.50 21.60
C ALA A 186 -10.71 20.85 22.31
N ALA A 187 -11.88 21.50 22.28
CA ALA A 187 -12.10 22.77 22.97
C ALA A 187 -11.86 22.67 24.51
N GLU A 188 -12.34 21.60 25.14
CA GLU A 188 -12.11 21.36 26.59
C GLU A 188 -10.62 21.14 26.89
N LYS A 189 -9.91 20.42 26.00
CA LYS A 189 -8.46 20.21 26.14
C LYS A 189 -7.67 21.48 25.91
N ILE A 190 -8.08 22.34 24.98
CA ILE A 190 -7.51 23.68 24.77
C ILE A 190 -7.61 24.51 26.05
N GLU A 191 -8.81 24.58 26.65
CA GLU A 191 -9.00 25.27 27.92
C GLU A 191 -8.10 24.71 29.03
N THR A 192 -7.97 23.38 29.09
CA THR A 192 -7.09 22.74 30.07
C THR A 192 -5.61 23.07 29.81
N CYS A 193 -5.17 23.10 28.53
CA CYS A 193 -3.81 23.53 28.20
C CYS A 193 -3.55 24.97 28.68
N HIS A 194 -4.49 25.88 28.42
CA HIS A 194 -4.37 27.26 28.90
C HIS A 194 -4.32 27.32 30.41
N TYR A 195 -5.13 26.56 31.12
CA TYR A 195 -5.10 26.50 32.57
C TYR A 195 -3.71 26.06 33.08
N GLU A 196 -3.18 24.95 32.60
CA GLU A 196 -1.91 24.39 33.03
C GLU A 196 -0.71 25.32 32.70
N LEU A 197 -0.74 25.89 31.48
CA LEU A 197 0.30 26.87 31.05
C LEU A 197 0.23 28.15 31.87
N GLY A 198 -0.99 28.64 32.19
CA GLY A 198 -1.20 29.79 33.05
C GLY A 198 -0.71 29.54 34.45
N MET A 199 -1.02 28.38 35.04
CA MET A 199 -0.52 28.02 36.40
C MET A 199 1.00 27.89 36.43
N LYS A 200 1.59 27.26 35.41
CA LYS A 200 3.06 27.16 35.26
C LYS A 200 3.72 28.55 35.14
N ALA A 201 3.12 29.45 34.36
CA ALA A 201 3.60 30.82 34.25
C ALA A 201 3.49 31.58 35.56
N LEU A 202 2.40 31.38 36.32
CA LEU A 202 2.21 31.94 37.63
C LEU A 202 3.26 31.42 38.65
N GLU A 203 3.57 30.14 38.63
CA GLU A 203 4.63 29.56 39.44
C GLU A 203 6.00 30.16 39.16
N ALA A 204 6.28 30.45 37.90
CA ALA A 204 7.49 31.10 37.43
C ALA A 204 7.50 32.64 37.61
N ASP A 205 6.51 33.20 38.28
CA ASP A 205 6.31 34.66 38.49
C ASP A 205 6.18 35.44 37.17
N ASN A 206 5.81 34.78 36.06
CA ASN A 206 5.52 35.42 34.79
C ASN A 206 4.04 35.82 34.70
N LEU A 207 3.69 36.88 35.43
CA LEU A 207 2.30 37.31 35.60
C LEU A 207 1.62 37.70 34.28
N LYS A 208 2.35 38.30 33.34
CA LYS A 208 1.82 38.69 32.02
C LYS A 208 1.41 37.47 31.21
N SER A 209 2.24 36.43 31.18
CA SER A 209 1.94 35.18 30.50
C SER A 209 0.79 34.45 31.19
N ALA A 210 0.81 34.36 32.51
CA ALA A 210 -0.28 33.77 33.30
C ALA A 210 -1.62 34.44 32.97
N ALA A 211 -1.68 35.77 33.04
CA ALA A 211 -2.88 36.54 32.74
C ALA A 211 -3.36 36.41 31.28
N ALA A 212 -2.47 36.20 30.32
CA ALA A 212 -2.87 35.94 28.94
C ALA A 212 -3.62 34.61 28.82
N HIS A 213 -3.11 33.54 29.44
CA HIS A 213 -3.77 32.25 29.44
C HIS A 213 -5.12 32.26 30.18
N PHE A 214 -5.27 33.06 31.22
CA PHE A 214 -6.52 33.16 32.02
C PHE A 214 -7.71 33.72 31.24
N LYS A 215 -7.47 34.40 30.14
CA LYS A 215 -8.55 34.92 29.28
C LYS A 215 -9.18 33.84 28.41
N GLU A 216 -8.44 32.75 28.21
CA GLU A 216 -8.81 31.65 27.28
C GLU A 216 -9.44 30.45 28.02
N VAL A 217 -9.65 30.54 29.35
CA VAL A 217 -10.26 29.47 30.14
C VAL A 217 -11.69 29.79 30.53
N ASN A 218 -12.45 28.76 30.88
CA ASN A 218 -13.82 28.93 31.37
C ASN A 218 -13.90 29.64 32.73
N ALA A 219 -15.11 30.07 33.13
CA ALA A 219 -15.30 30.85 34.36
C ALA A 219 -14.86 30.11 35.62
N GLU A 220 -15.01 28.78 35.69
CA GLU A 220 -14.61 28.00 36.87
C GLU A 220 -13.08 27.96 37.01
N GLN A 221 -12.38 27.67 35.92
CA GLN A 221 -10.92 27.65 35.90
C GLN A 221 -10.35 29.05 36.16
N ASN A 222 -10.94 30.09 35.52
CA ASN A 222 -10.56 31.47 35.79
C ASN A 222 -10.67 31.83 37.27
N LYS A 223 -11.75 31.44 37.95
CA LYS A 223 -11.92 31.66 39.40
C LYS A 223 -10.83 30.99 40.22
N LYS A 224 -10.47 29.73 39.90
CA LYS A 224 -9.36 29.00 40.56
C LYS A 224 -8.03 29.73 40.37
N MET A 225 -7.77 30.23 39.19
CA MET A 225 -6.54 30.94 38.85
C MET A 225 -6.46 32.30 39.56
N GLN A 226 -7.56 33.06 39.64
CA GLN A 226 -7.61 34.30 40.39
C GLN A 226 -7.39 34.06 41.89
N ALA A 227 -7.90 32.96 42.46
CA ALA A 227 -7.59 32.57 43.81
C ALA A 227 -6.09 32.33 44.01
N ALA A 228 -5.42 31.65 43.07
CA ALA A 228 -3.98 31.41 43.12
C ALA A 228 -3.16 32.72 43.02
N PHE A 229 -3.60 33.70 42.20
CA PHE A 229 -3.01 35.04 42.21
C PHE A 229 -3.17 35.73 43.56
N CYS A 230 -4.38 35.72 44.14
CA CYS A 230 -4.68 36.30 45.42
C CYS A 230 -3.80 35.69 46.52
N ASP A 231 -3.73 34.36 46.59
CA ASP A 231 -2.97 33.67 47.65
C ASP A 231 -1.45 33.93 47.52
N LYS A 232 -0.89 33.97 46.29
CA LYS A 232 0.51 34.39 46.09
C LYS A 232 0.76 35.84 46.46
N GLY A 233 -0.13 36.76 46.09
CA GLY A 233 -0.06 38.16 46.50
C GLY A 233 -0.03 38.32 48.03
N ILE A 234 -0.94 37.62 48.72
CA ILE A 234 -0.96 37.60 50.21
C ILE A 234 0.36 37.07 50.77
N ALA A 235 0.90 35.98 50.21
CA ALA A 235 2.15 35.40 50.68
C ALA A 235 3.39 36.35 50.51
N PHE A 236 3.40 37.19 49.46
CA PHE A 236 4.41 38.25 49.32
C PHE A 236 4.19 39.38 50.33
N TYR A 237 2.94 39.76 50.52
CA TYR A 237 2.55 40.79 51.46
C TYR A 237 2.98 40.44 52.90
N GLU A 238 2.72 39.19 53.33
CA GLU A 238 3.12 38.69 54.63
C GLU A 238 4.65 38.66 54.86
N LYS A 239 5.43 38.57 53.75
CA LYS A 239 6.89 38.67 53.78
C LYS A 239 7.43 40.07 53.78
N GLY A 240 6.55 41.10 53.65
CA GLY A 240 6.96 42.51 53.57
C GLY A 240 7.35 42.95 52.13
N ASP A 241 7.08 42.14 51.10
CA ASP A 241 7.33 42.47 49.71
C ASP A 241 6.04 43.04 49.11
N GLU A 242 5.73 44.28 49.52
CA GLU A 242 4.48 44.95 49.13
C GLU A 242 4.39 45.26 47.63
N GLU A 243 5.51 45.67 47.03
CA GLU A 243 5.55 45.98 45.59
C GLU A 243 5.17 44.77 44.76
N LYS A 244 5.73 43.62 45.12
CA LYS A 244 5.44 42.36 44.44
C LYS A 244 4.01 41.89 44.71
N ALA A 245 3.53 42.02 45.93
CA ALA A 245 2.15 41.70 46.31
C ALA A 245 1.14 42.49 45.47
N LEU A 246 1.36 43.80 45.30
CA LEU A 246 0.50 44.66 44.49
C LEU A 246 0.42 44.18 43.03
N THR A 247 1.55 43.80 42.45
CA THR A 247 1.55 43.31 41.07
C THR A 247 0.71 42.05 40.86
N TYR A 248 0.56 41.20 41.89
CA TYR A 248 -0.34 40.03 41.87
C TYR A 248 -1.80 40.43 42.04
N PHE A 249 -2.09 41.36 42.97
CA PHE A 249 -3.44 41.80 43.22
C PHE A 249 -4.09 42.56 42.08
N GLU A 250 -3.33 43.20 41.18
CA GLU A 250 -3.83 43.82 39.96
C GLU A 250 -4.58 42.84 39.05
N TYR A 251 -4.30 41.53 39.13
CA TYR A 251 -4.94 40.50 38.35
C TYR A 251 -6.14 39.87 39.04
N VAL A 252 -6.44 40.24 40.32
CA VAL A 252 -7.58 39.74 41.07
C VAL A 252 -8.78 40.64 40.83
N THR A 253 -9.73 40.15 40.02
CA THR A 253 -10.97 40.88 39.69
C THR A 253 -12.23 40.20 40.24
N ASP A 254 -12.10 38.99 40.80
CA ASP A 254 -13.18 38.25 41.39
C ASP A 254 -13.60 38.92 42.72
N LYS A 255 -14.88 39.40 42.77
CA LYS A 255 -15.45 40.13 43.89
C LYS A 255 -15.43 39.32 45.20
N ASP A 256 -15.46 37.99 45.13
CA ASP A 256 -15.44 37.12 46.30
C ASP A 256 -14.01 37.09 46.93
N LEU A 257 -12.99 37.48 46.17
CA LEU A 257 -11.59 37.51 46.64
C LEU A 257 -11.14 38.90 47.11
N LEU A 258 -11.78 39.97 46.66
CA LEU A 258 -11.43 41.35 47.06
C LEU A 258 -11.37 41.55 48.60
N PRO A 259 -12.29 41.02 49.41
CA PRO A 259 -12.18 41.16 50.86
C PRO A 259 -10.91 40.55 51.48
N LYS A 260 -10.32 39.52 50.86
CA LYS A 260 -9.06 38.96 51.30
C LYS A 260 -7.89 39.90 50.98
N VAL A 261 -7.93 40.54 49.81
CA VAL A 261 -6.96 41.56 49.40
C VAL A 261 -7.00 42.75 50.32
N ASP A 262 -8.21 43.28 50.61
CA ASP A 262 -8.42 44.40 51.51
C ASP A 262 -7.96 44.08 52.93
N ALA A 263 -8.19 42.88 53.44
CA ALA A 263 -7.73 42.42 54.75
C ALA A 263 -6.21 42.38 54.83
N ALA A 264 -5.49 41.97 53.77
CA ALA A 264 -4.06 42.01 53.72
C ALA A 264 -3.51 43.44 53.80
N TYR A 265 -4.07 44.36 53.01
CA TYR A 265 -3.71 45.77 53.07
C TYR A 265 -3.97 46.38 54.43
N TYR A 266 -5.11 46.07 55.09
CA TYR A 266 -5.45 46.60 56.39
C TYR A 266 -4.47 46.07 57.44
N ALA A 267 -4.13 44.77 57.43
CA ALA A 267 -3.17 44.19 58.37
C ALA A 267 -1.79 44.83 58.28
N GLN A 268 -1.33 45.14 57.07
CA GLN A 268 -0.03 45.80 56.84
C GLN A 268 -0.08 47.25 57.33
N ALA A 269 -1.15 47.98 57.03
CA ALA A 269 -1.34 49.36 57.51
C ALA A 269 -1.26 49.44 59.03
N LEU A 270 -1.89 48.48 59.74
CA LEU A 270 -1.79 48.38 61.20
C LEU A 270 -0.35 48.16 61.67
N LYS A 271 0.37 47.26 61.01
CA LYS A 271 1.76 46.95 61.33
C LYS A 271 2.66 48.16 61.13
N LEU A 272 2.52 48.91 60.03
CA LEU A 272 3.26 50.16 59.80
C LEU A 272 3.00 51.20 60.91
N VAL A 273 1.75 51.30 61.37
CA VAL A 273 1.42 52.20 62.49
C VAL A 273 2.06 51.73 63.79
N GLU A 274 2.08 50.44 64.11
CA GLU A 274 2.74 49.86 65.30
C GLU A 274 4.23 50.05 65.23
N ASP A 275 4.88 49.93 64.12
CA ASP A 275 6.33 50.08 63.93
C ASP A 275 6.73 51.58 63.83
N GLY A 276 5.77 52.50 63.80
CA GLY A 276 6.04 53.93 63.76
C GLY A 276 6.49 54.48 62.42
N GLU A 277 6.21 53.71 61.35
CA GLU A 277 6.54 54.02 59.93
C GLU A 277 5.26 54.54 59.19
N TYR A 278 4.84 55.81 59.44
CA TYR A 278 3.69 56.44 58.82
C TYR A 278 4.00 57.85 58.29
#